data_259dc261954c281c699c56e359de07b9
#
_entry.id   259dc261954c281c699c56e359de07b9
#
_cell.length_a   1.000
_cell.length_b   1.000
_cell.length_c   1.000
_cell.angle_alpha   90.00
_cell.angle_beta   90.00
_cell.angle_gamma   90.00
#
_symmetry.space_group_name_H-M   'P 1'
#
loop_
_entity.id
_entity.type
_entity.pdbx_description
1 polymer ?
#
loop_
_entity_poly.entity_id
_entity_poly.type
_entity_poly.pdbx_seq_one_letter_code
_entity_poly.pdbx_strand_id
1 'polypeptide(L)'
;VSAPFVEVSWLADHLDDPRVRVVDTRSLPHSIGANAPDGRAQYAAGHIPGAVHLDYAEDLHDLATPYAARVAPPERFAQTMSANGVGDGTMVIAYDDGDVPYGARLVWMLRYYGHDNVAILAGGLKAWNAAGKPLATDVPAFPRATFTPRVRPALRASREDVIAIAEGRSGVQLLETQRDGTYAGRDRNIPNSIRLSASDLLEDANGGRIAPVGKLDRLIADAKLDKNKRTITSCGSGVGASGAYLALLEAGFTNVAVYDGSWMEWIHDGLPTIPKR
;
A
#
# COMPACT_ATOMS: atom_id res chain seq x y z
N VAL A 1 -15.99 3.34 -4.82
CA VAL A 1 -14.88 4.32 -4.87
C VAL A 1 -13.78 3.67 -5.68
N SER A 2 -13.60 4.08 -6.95
CA SER A 2 -12.55 3.57 -7.82
C SER A 2 -11.15 3.81 -7.22
N ALA A 3 -10.18 3.01 -7.65
CA ALA A 3 -8.80 3.25 -7.28
C ALA A 3 -8.34 4.60 -7.86
N PRO A 4 -7.76 5.47 -7.05
CA PRO A 4 -7.43 6.82 -7.48
C PRO A 4 -6.11 6.81 -8.26
N PHE A 5 -6.18 6.80 -9.58
CA PHE A 5 -5.00 6.94 -10.44
C PHE A 5 -5.02 8.26 -11.19
N VAL A 6 -3.82 8.82 -11.38
CA VAL A 6 -3.59 9.95 -12.28
C VAL A 6 -2.59 9.57 -13.37
N GLU A 7 -2.76 10.12 -14.56
CA GLU A 7 -1.86 9.90 -15.69
C GLU A 7 -0.60 10.79 -15.59
N VAL A 8 0.47 10.37 -16.25
CA VAL A 8 1.74 11.13 -16.32
C VAL A 8 1.52 12.54 -16.89
N SER A 9 0.67 12.71 -17.90
CA SER A 9 0.35 14.01 -18.47
C SER A 9 -0.31 14.93 -17.44
N TRP A 10 -1.29 14.41 -16.71
CA TRP A 10 -1.95 15.18 -15.66
C TRP A 10 -0.95 15.67 -14.60
N LEU A 11 -0.09 14.76 -14.10
CA LEU A 11 0.90 15.14 -13.09
C LEU A 11 1.89 16.17 -13.64
N ALA A 12 2.36 16.00 -14.87
CA ALA A 12 3.30 16.95 -15.49
C ALA A 12 2.72 18.35 -15.59
N ASP A 13 1.40 18.47 -15.84
CA ASP A 13 0.70 19.76 -15.93
C ASP A 13 0.41 20.39 -14.55
N HIS A 14 0.60 19.65 -13.45
CA HIS A 14 0.25 20.06 -12.07
C HIS A 14 1.45 20.07 -11.11
N LEU A 15 2.69 19.89 -11.58
CA LEU A 15 3.88 19.87 -10.70
C LEU A 15 4.04 21.17 -9.92
N ASP A 16 3.69 22.31 -10.53
CA ASP A 16 3.82 23.64 -9.93
C ASP A 16 2.57 24.07 -9.12
N ASP A 17 1.53 23.22 -9.02
CA ASP A 17 0.35 23.54 -8.21
C ASP A 17 0.71 23.38 -6.71
N PRO A 18 0.69 24.45 -5.91
CA PRO A 18 1.04 24.40 -4.49
C PRO A 18 0.13 23.48 -3.66
N ARG A 19 -1.04 23.12 -4.20
CA ARG A 19 -1.97 22.17 -3.56
C ARG A 19 -1.64 20.71 -3.84
N VAL A 20 -0.75 20.43 -4.81
CA VAL A 20 -0.29 19.08 -5.15
C VAL A 20 1.01 18.78 -4.41
N ARG A 21 1.09 17.58 -3.84
CA ARG A 21 2.32 17.06 -3.23
C ARG A 21 2.64 15.69 -3.81
N VAL A 22 3.75 15.62 -4.52
CA VAL A 22 4.26 14.36 -5.06
C VAL A 22 5.07 13.65 -3.98
N VAL A 23 4.80 12.36 -3.77
CA VAL A 23 5.49 11.55 -2.77
C VAL A 23 6.10 10.32 -3.42
N ASP A 24 7.41 10.24 -3.39
CA ASP A 24 8.18 9.06 -3.75
C ASP A 24 8.11 8.05 -2.59
N THR A 25 7.52 6.90 -2.86
CA THR A 25 7.36 5.83 -1.87
C THR A 25 8.26 4.64 -2.16
N ARG A 26 9.24 4.78 -3.07
CA ARG A 26 10.19 3.70 -3.35
C ARG A 26 10.89 3.29 -2.07
N SER A 27 10.86 2.01 -1.81
CA SER A 27 11.44 1.42 -0.61
C SER A 27 11.94 0.03 -0.94
N LEU A 28 12.97 -0.45 -0.27
CA LEU A 28 13.41 -1.83 -0.45
C LEU A 28 12.47 -2.77 0.28
N PRO A 29 12.02 -3.85 -0.38
CA PRO A 29 11.46 -4.97 0.35
C PRO A 29 12.54 -5.51 1.30
N HIS A 30 12.23 -5.68 2.58
CA HIS A 30 13.16 -6.28 3.55
C HIS A 30 13.68 -7.68 3.16
N SER A 31 13.18 -8.24 2.07
CA SER A 31 13.55 -9.54 1.50
C SER A 31 14.56 -9.45 0.34
N ILE A 32 14.87 -8.26 -0.16
CA ILE A 32 15.88 -8.09 -1.22
C ILE A 32 17.24 -7.87 -0.54
N GLY A 33 18.23 -8.68 -0.93
CA GLY A 33 19.51 -8.75 -0.25
C GLY A 33 20.26 -7.42 -0.10
N ALA A 34 21.20 -7.37 0.83
CA ALA A 34 21.89 -6.20 1.38
C ALA A 34 22.63 -5.30 0.36
N ASN A 35 22.63 -5.61 -0.93
CA ASN A 35 23.37 -4.86 -1.97
C ASN A 35 22.46 -4.06 -2.93
N ALA A 36 21.13 -4.08 -2.75
CA ALA A 36 20.27 -3.23 -3.55
C ALA A 36 20.26 -1.80 -2.95
N PRO A 37 20.24 -0.74 -3.77
CA PRO A 37 20.16 0.63 -3.25
C PRO A 37 18.84 0.82 -2.51
N ASP A 38 18.86 1.40 -1.32
CA ASP A 38 17.66 1.70 -0.56
C ASP A 38 16.81 2.78 -1.25
N GLY A 39 15.59 2.97 -0.80
CA GLY A 39 14.67 3.95 -1.41
C GLY A 39 15.22 5.36 -1.39
N ARG A 40 15.95 5.75 -0.35
CA ARG A 40 16.59 7.07 -0.24
C ARG A 40 17.71 7.25 -1.25
N ALA A 41 18.54 6.22 -1.46
CA ALA A 41 19.59 6.24 -2.48
C ALA A 41 18.99 6.29 -3.90
N GLN A 42 17.89 5.56 -4.15
CA GLN A 42 17.17 5.63 -5.42
C GLN A 42 16.56 7.02 -5.65
N TYR A 43 15.95 7.62 -4.62
CA TYR A 43 15.43 8.98 -4.68
C TYR A 43 16.53 10.00 -4.97
N ALA A 44 17.65 9.91 -4.28
CA ALA A 44 18.80 10.80 -4.49
C ALA A 44 19.41 10.68 -5.90
N ALA A 45 19.37 9.49 -6.50
CA ALA A 45 19.84 9.26 -7.87
C ALA A 45 18.92 9.87 -8.94
N GLY A 46 17.62 10.04 -8.62
CA GLY A 46 16.66 10.69 -9.49
C GLY A 46 15.21 10.43 -9.07
N HIS A 47 14.41 11.49 -9.04
CA HIS A 47 13.01 11.46 -8.66
C HIS A 47 12.18 12.44 -9.52
N ILE A 48 10.86 12.35 -9.46
CA ILE A 48 9.97 13.31 -10.12
C ILE A 48 10.16 14.69 -9.49
N PRO A 49 10.32 15.77 -10.28
CA PRO A 49 10.57 17.11 -9.75
C PRO A 49 9.55 17.51 -8.67
N GLY A 50 10.04 18.07 -7.58
CA GLY A 50 9.22 18.48 -6.45
C GLY A 50 8.69 17.35 -5.56
N ALA A 51 9.06 16.10 -5.81
CA ALA A 51 8.68 14.98 -4.95
C ALA A 51 9.46 14.99 -3.62
N VAL A 52 8.78 14.69 -2.51
CA VAL A 52 9.40 14.30 -1.24
C VAL A 52 9.50 12.78 -1.16
N HIS A 53 10.47 12.25 -0.42
CA HIS A 53 10.60 10.81 -0.20
C HIS A 53 10.06 10.42 1.18
N LEU A 54 9.21 9.39 1.22
CA LEU A 54 8.72 8.80 2.46
C LEU A 54 8.90 7.28 2.43
N ASP A 55 9.76 6.77 3.28
CA ASP A 55 9.96 5.34 3.47
C ASP A 55 8.91 4.77 4.43
N TYR A 56 8.23 3.70 4.00
CA TYR A 56 7.16 3.11 4.82
C TYR A 56 7.68 2.46 6.11
N ALA A 57 8.91 1.98 6.11
CA ALA A 57 9.50 1.28 7.25
C ALA A 57 10.17 2.24 8.26
N GLU A 58 10.56 3.42 7.81
CA GLU A 58 11.21 4.41 8.67
C GLU A 58 10.28 5.58 9.03
N ASP A 59 9.64 6.18 8.02
CA ASP A 59 8.88 7.41 8.21
C ASP A 59 7.41 7.15 8.59
N LEU A 60 6.83 6.05 8.09
CA LEU A 60 5.40 5.73 8.19
C LEU A 60 5.11 4.53 9.10
N HIS A 61 6.12 4.01 9.79
CA HIS A 61 6.06 2.82 10.62
C HIS A 61 5.84 3.14 12.09
N ASP A 62 5.12 2.24 12.79
CA ASP A 62 5.05 2.22 14.25
C ASP A 62 6.32 1.62 14.84
N LEU A 63 7.22 2.48 15.32
CA LEU A 63 8.51 2.10 15.89
C LEU A 63 8.41 1.28 17.18
N ALA A 64 7.22 1.20 17.79
CA ALA A 64 7.00 0.37 18.98
C ALA A 64 6.78 -1.12 18.66
N THR A 65 6.67 -1.48 17.37
CA THR A 65 6.48 -2.87 16.95
C THR A 65 7.77 -3.47 16.37
N PRO A 66 8.05 -4.76 16.64
CA PRO A 66 9.26 -5.42 16.13
C PRO A 66 9.16 -5.85 14.65
N TYR A 67 7.98 -5.74 14.04
CA TYR A 67 7.74 -6.12 12.65
C TYR A 67 7.47 -4.88 11.78
N ALA A 68 8.09 -4.86 10.62
CA ALA A 68 8.01 -3.75 9.70
C ALA A 68 6.58 -3.50 9.16
N ALA A 69 6.35 -2.26 8.75
CA ALA A 69 5.16 -1.81 8.01
C ALA A 69 3.85 -1.66 8.80
N ARG A 70 3.84 -1.83 10.11
CA ARG A 70 2.68 -1.43 10.90
C ARG A 70 2.51 0.08 10.82
N VAL A 71 1.28 0.56 10.55
CA VAL A 71 1.05 2.00 10.38
C VAL A 71 1.42 2.78 11.64
N ALA A 72 2.17 3.88 11.48
CA ALA A 72 2.56 4.77 12.56
C ALA A 72 1.33 5.27 13.36
N PRO A 73 1.46 5.54 14.67
CA PRO A 73 0.40 6.18 15.44
C PRO A 73 -0.04 7.52 14.82
N PRO A 74 -1.29 7.97 15.07
CA PRO A 74 -1.86 9.17 14.44
C PRO A 74 -0.98 10.41 14.56
N GLU A 75 -0.40 10.64 15.73
CA GLU A 75 0.43 11.81 16.02
C GLU A 75 1.74 11.79 15.21
N ARG A 76 2.40 10.62 15.14
CA ARG A 76 3.62 10.45 14.35
C ARG A 76 3.32 10.59 12.84
N PHE A 77 2.25 9.96 12.37
CA PHE A 77 1.83 10.08 10.99
C PHE A 77 1.55 11.54 10.61
N ALA A 78 0.79 12.25 11.45
CA ALA A 78 0.49 13.67 11.25
C ALA A 78 1.74 14.55 11.25
N GLN A 79 2.71 14.28 12.13
CA GLN A 79 3.98 15.00 12.17
C GLN A 79 4.76 14.81 10.86
N THR A 80 4.87 13.57 10.37
CA THR A 80 5.53 13.24 9.11
C THR A 80 4.85 13.94 7.93
N MET A 81 3.53 13.82 7.80
CA MET A 81 2.78 14.48 6.73
C MET A 81 2.97 16.00 6.76
N SER A 82 2.78 16.61 7.93
CA SER A 82 2.90 18.07 8.12
C SER A 82 4.30 18.59 7.80
N ALA A 83 5.35 17.87 8.18
CA ALA A 83 6.74 18.24 7.92
C ALA A 83 7.09 18.25 6.43
N ASN A 84 6.41 17.40 5.63
CA ASN A 84 6.57 17.29 4.20
C ASN A 84 5.55 18.12 3.39
N GLY A 85 4.92 19.11 4.03
CA GLY A 85 4.00 20.03 3.37
C GLY A 85 2.67 19.39 2.97
N VAL A 86 2.29 18.25 3.58
CA VAL A 86 0.99 17.62 3.37
C VAL A 86 0.05 18.07 4.49
N GLY A 87 -0.98 18.82 4.12
CA GLY A 87 -2.05 19.30 5.02
C GLY A 87 -3.41 18.75 4.60
N ASP A 88 -4.46 19.13 5.35
CA ASP A 88 -5.84 18.65 5.15
C ASP A 88 -6.39 18.91 3.73
N GLY A 89 -5.93 19.97 3.06
CA GLY A 89 -6.35 20.34 1.70
C GLY A 89 -5.43 19.89 0.57
N THR A 90 -4.33 19.20 0.89
CA THR A 90 -3.31 18.82 -0.10
C THR A 90 -3.76 17.62 -0.93
N MET A 91 -3.62 17.68 -2.25
CA MET A 91 -3.73 16.52 -3.14
C MET A 91 -2.40 15.77 -3.13
N VAL A 92 -2.37 14.56 -2.61
CA VAL A 92 -1.17 13.72 -2.56
C VAL A 92 -1.12 12.81 -3.78
N ILE A 93 -0.01 12.84 -4.51
CA ILE A 93 0.26 11.91 -5.61
C ILE A 93 1.41 11.01 -5.21
N ALA A 94 1.09 9.77 -4.85
CA ALA A 94 2.07 8.74 -4.52
C ALA A 94 2.60 8.06 -5.78
N TYR A 95 3.88 7.73 -5.80
CA TYR A 95 4.44 6.85 -6.84
C TYR A 95 5.52 5.94 -6.28
N ASP A 96 5.72 4.80 -6.94
CA ASP A 96 6.83 3.86 -6.77
C ASP A 96 7.34 3.41 -8.15
N ASP A 97 8.17 2.37 -8.21
CA ASP A 97 8.62 1.78 -9.48
C ASP A 97 7.60 0.83 -10.12
N GLY A 98 6.49 0.55 -9.44
CA GLY A 98 5.49 -0.43 -9.88
C GLY A 98 5.83 -1.89 -9.53
N ASP A 99 6.99 -2.15 -8.92
CA ASP A 99 7.41 -3.51 -8.54
C ASP A 99 6.73 -4.00 -7.27
N VAL A 100 6.45 -3.08 -6.34
CA VAL A 100 5.71 -3.35 -5.10
C VAL A 100 4.75 -2.18 -4.87
N PRO A 101 3.51 -2.40 -4.41
CA PRO A 101 2.49 -1.36 -4.30
C PRO A 101 2.70 -0.45 -3.07
N TYR A 102 3.85 0.18 -2.96
CA TYR A 102 4.14 1.14 -1.87
C TYR A 102 3.27 2.40 -1.98
N GLY A 103 3.01 2.86 -3.22
CA GLY A 103 2.04 3.93 -3.47
C GLY A 103 0.66 3.58 -2.93
N ALA A 104 0.19 2.34 -3.16
CA ALA A 104 -1.07 1.85 -2.61
C ALA A 104 -1.06 1.81 -1.07
N ARG A 105 0.10 1.52 -0.46
CA ARG A 105 0.26 1.55 0.99
C ARG A 105 0.04 2.95 1.54
N LEU A 106 0.66 3.98 0.95
CA LEU A 106 0.45 5.36 1.35
C LEU A 106 -1.00 5.81 1.16
N VAL A 107 -1.64 5.44 0.04
CA VAL A 107 -3.07 5.71 -0.21
C VAL A 107 -3.94 5.13 0.89
N TRP A 108 -3.73 3.87 1.27
CA TRP A 108 -4.49 3.24 2.34
C TRP A 108 -4.25 3.95 3.69
N MET A 109 -3.00 4.28 4.03
CA MET A 109 -2.67 4.99 5.28
C MET A 109 -3.35 6.35 5.36
N LEU A 110 -3.31 7.14 4.28
CA LEU A 110 -3.97 8.45 4.20
C LEU A 110 -5.49 8.30 4.37
N ARG A 111 -6.12 7.37 3.67
CA ARG A 111 -7.55 7.07 3.82
C ARG A 111 -7.90 6.59 5.23
N TYR A 112 -7.06 5.76 5.84
CA TYR A 112 -7.23 5.31 7.22
C TYR A 112 -7.23 6.49 8.19
N TYR A 113 -6.41 7.51 7.93
CA TYR A 113 -6.38 8.77 8.70
C TYR A 113 -7.33 9.85 8.18
N GLY A 114 -8.29 9.50 7.33
CA GLY A 114 -9.37 10.39 6.93
C GLY A 114 -9.05 11.34 5.79
N HIS A 115 -7.91 11.17 5.11
CA HIS A 115 -7.49 11.98 3.98
C HIS A 115 -7.77 11.24 2.66
N ASP A 116 -8.82 11.67 1.94
CA ASP A 116 -9.25 11.03 0.69
C ASP A 116 -8.67 11.69 -0.56
N ASN A 117 -8.07 12.88 -0.42
CA ASN A 117 -7.49 13.63 -1.54
C ASN A 117 -6.10 13.06 -1.91
N VAL A 118 -6.07 11.85 -2.41
CA VAL A 118 -4.86 11.09 -2.71
C VAL A 118 -5.05 10.23 -3.95
N ALA A 119 -4.01 10.15 -4.80
CA ALA A 119 -3.96 9.28 -5.97
C ALA A 119 -2.58 8.63 -6.12
N ILE A 120 -2.50 7.66 -7.03
CA ILE A 120 -1.27 6.99 -7.45
C ILE A 120 -0.95 7.40 -8.88
N LEU A 121 0.31 7.69 -9.16
CA LEU A 121 0.77 7.88 -10.53
C LEU A 121 0.72 6.54 -11.27
N ALA A 122 -0.10 6.47 -12.28
CA ALA A 122 -0.27 5.27 -13.09
C ALA A 122 1.07 4.86 -13.75
N GLY A 123 1.52 3.64 -13.49
CA GLY A 123 2.79 3.11 -13.97
C GLY A 123 4.03 3.67 -13.27
N GLY A 124 3.87 4.50 -12.23
CA GLY A 124 4.95 4.97 -11.37
C GLY A 124 6.09 5.70 -12.12
N LEU A 125 7.29 5.63 -11.56
CA LEU A 125 8.47 6.26 -12.15
C LEU A 125 8.84 5.68 -13.53
N LYS A 126 8.54 4.40 -13.79
CA LYS A 126 8.77 3.79 -15.10
C LYS A 126 7.97 4.48 -16.19
N ALA A 127 6.67 4.77 -15.93
CA ALA A 127 5.83 5.48 -16.89
C ALA A 127 6.27 6.94 -17.08
N TRP A 128 6.70 7.62 -16.01
CA TRP A 128 7.27 8.96 -16.08
C TRP A 128 8.49 9.01 -17.00
N ASN A 129 9.43 8.10 -16.82
CA ASN A 129 10.63 7.97 -17.64
C ASN A 129 10.31 7.60 -19.11
N ALA A 130 9.37 6.67 -19.31
CA ALA A 130 8.95 6.27 -20.65
C ALA A 130 8.29 7.41 -21.43
N ALA A 131 7.67 8.35 -20.73
CA ALA A 131 7.11 9.58 -21.31
C ALA A 131 8.18 10.67 -21.57
N GLY A 132 9.46 10.37 -21.34
CA GLY A 132 10.57 11.31 -21.56
C GLY A 132 10.56 12.52 -20.64
N LYS A 133 9.93 12.42 -19.48
CA LYS A 133 9.83 13.52 -18.52
C LYS A 133 11.13 13.64 -17.70
N PRO A 134 11.52 14.87 -17.28
CA PRO A 134 12.78 15.07 -16.54
C PRO A 134 12.73 14.49 -15.14
N LEU A 135 13.92 14.15 -14.61
CA LEU A 135 14.13 13.85 -13.21
C LEU A 135 14.86 15.00 -12.52
N ALA A 136 14.68 15.11 -11.22
CA ALA A 136 15.39 16.01 -10.32
C ALA A 136 16.23 15.21 -9.32
N THR A 137 17.20 15.87 -8.69
CA THR A 137 18.03 15.33 -7.61
C THR A 137 18.08 16.25 -6.40
N ASP A 138 17.50 17.45 -6.51
CA ASP A 138 17.36 18.39 -5.40
C ASP A 138 16.24 17.96 -4.45
N VAL A 139 16.46 18.14 -3.16
CA VAL A 139 15.46 17.83 -2.13
C VAL A 139 14.58 19.07 -1.92
N PRO A 140 13.30 19.02 -2.28
CA PRO A 140 12.42 20.16 -2.11
C PRO A 140 12.15 20.42 -0.63
N ALA A 141 12.03 21.70 -0.27
CA ALA A 141 11.63 22.12 1.06
C ALA A 141 10.25 22.78 0.98
N PHE A 142 9.31 22.30 1.76
CA PHE A 142 7.95 22.85 1.82
C PHE A 142 7.69 23.48 3.20
N PRO A 143 6.91 24.57 3.25
CA PRO A 143 6.40 25.07 4.52
C PRO A 143 5.63 23.97 5.25
N ARG A 144 5.81 23.89 6.58
CA ARG A 144 5.07 22.95 7.41
C ARG A 144 3.57 23.21 7.24
N ALA A 145 2.82 22.15 6.93
CA ALA A 145 1.36 22.19 6.80
C ALA A 145 0.67 21.67 8.07
N THR A 146 -0.65 21.72 8.11
CA THR A 146 -1.45 21.11 9.18
C THR A 146 -2.18 19.89 8.64
N PHE A 147 -1.79 18.70 9.10
CA PHE A 147 -2.48 17.44 8.84
C PHE A 147 -3.24 17.00 10.09
N THR A 148 -4.54 16.85 9.98
CA THR A 148 -5.43 16.46 11.08
C THR A 148 -5.91 15.02 10.91
N PRO A 149 -5.32 14.02 11.61
CA PRO A 149 -5.71 12.63 11.46
C PRO A 149 -7.12 12.37 12.01
N ARG A 150 -7.97 11.78 11.18
CA ARG A 150 -9.33 11.31 11.53
C ARG A 150 -9.40 9.82 11.30
N VAL A 151 -9.06 9.05 12.33
CA VAL A 151 -8.96 7.59 12.25
C VAL A 151 -10.27 6.97 11.78
N ARG A 152 -10.21 6.09 10.79
CA ARG A 152 -11.32 5.26 10.29
C ARG A 152 -11.08 3.80 10.64
N PRO A 153 -11.48 3.33 11.84
CA PRO A 153 -11.16 1.97 12.31
C PRO A 153 -11.67 0.87 11.37
N ALA A 154 -12.74 1.13 10.64
CA ALA A 154 -13.29 0.16 9.68
C ALA A 154 -12.31 -0.26 8.57
N LEU A 155 -11.30 0.59 8.25
CA LEU A 155 -10.31 0.32 7.20
C LEU A 155 -9.12 -0.51 7.67
N ARG A 156 -8.98 -0.76 8.97
CA ARG A 156 -7.93 -1.57 9.56
C ARG A 156 -8.52 -2.75 10.32
N ALA A 157 -7.99 -3.94 10.08
CA ALA A 157 -8.34 -5.11 10.87
C ALA A 157 -7.29 -5.33 11.97
N SER A 158 -7.76 -5.75 13.13
CA SER A 158 -6.91 -6.16 14.23
C SER A 158 -6.45 -7.61 14.06
N ARG A 159 -5.43 -8.01 14.83
CA ARG A 159 -5.00 -9.41 14.94
C ARG A 159 -6.14 -10.29 15.46
N GLU A 160 -6.92 -9.80 16.40
CA GLU A 160 -8.06 -10.48 17.01
C GLU A 160 -9.17 -10.76 15.98
N ASP A 161 -9.41 -9.84 15.02
CA ASP A 161 -10.33 -10.07 13.89
C ASP A 161 -9.87 -11.26 13.06
N VAL A 162 -8.56 -11.35 12.77
CA VAL A 162 -7.98 -12.43 11.95
C VAL A 162 -7.94 -13.75 12.73
N ILE A 163 -7.66 -13.74 14.04
CA ILE A 163 -7.77 -14.92 14.91
C ILE A 163 -9.20 -15.48 14.87
N ALA A 164 -10.22 -14.64 14.96
CA ALA A 164 -11.62 -15.09 14.90
C ALA A 164 -11.95 -15.78 13.57
N ILE A 165 -11.36 -15.32 12.46
CA ILE A 165 -11.51 -15.99 11.14
C ILE A 165 -10.78 -17.34 11.15
N ALA A 166 -9.53 -17.36 11.61
CA ALA A 166 -8.69 -18.56 11.64
C ALA A 166 -9.33 -19.69 12.47
N GLU A 167 -10.06 -19.35 13.52
CA GLU A 167 -10.80 -20.28 14.40
C GLU A 167 -12.22 -20.62 13.88
N GLY A 168 -12.64 -20.07 12.75
CA GLY A 168 -13.97 -20.32 12.19
C GLY A 168 -15.12 -19.63 12.96
N ARG A 169 -14.82 -18.65 13.81
CA ARG A 169 -15.78 -17.90 14.63
C ARG A 169 -16.31 -16.63 13.93
N SER A 170 -15.90 -16.37 12.69
CA SER A 170 -16.26 -15.16 11.95
C SER A 170 -16.74 -15.51 10.53
N GLY A 171 -17.75 -14.80 10.05
CA GLY A 171 -18.21 -14.88 8.65
C GLY A 171 -17.45 -13.91 7.71
N VAL A 172 -16.45 -13.19 8.21
CA VAL A 172 -15.59 -12.29 7.44
C VAL A 172 -14.63 -13.10 6.58
N GLN A 173 -14.38 -12.63 5.36
CA GLN A 173 -13.42 -13.25 4.44
C GLN A 173 -12.01 -12.72 4.72
N LEU A 174 -11.01 -13.59 4.76
CA LEU A 174 -9.60 -13.22 4.80
C LEU A 174 -8.97 -13.53 3.44
N LEU A 175 -8.56 -12.50 2.73
CA LEU A 175 -7.84 -12.63 1.46
C LEU A 175 -6.34 -12.50 1.72
N GLU A 176 -5.61 -13.60 1.56
CA GLU A 176 -4.16 -13.63 1.68
C GLU A 176 -3.50 -13.46 0.32
N THR A 177 -2.72 -12.37 0.18
CA THR A 177 -2.17 -11.90 -1.10
C THR A 177 -0.65 -12.00 -1.17
N GLN A 178 -0.07 -12.86 -0.36
CA GLN A 178 1.37 -13.10 -0.36
C GLN A 178 1.88 -13.56 -1.73
N ARG A 179 3.02 -13.01 -2.16
CA ARG A 179 3.77 -13.55 -3.30
C ARG A 179 4.52 -14.81 -2.88
N ASP A 180 4.60 -15.80 -3.76
CA ASP A 180 5.37 -17.01 -3.51
C ASP A 180 6.88 -16.71 -3.40
N GLY A 181 7.56 -17.39 -2.47
CA GLY A 181 9.02 -17.36 -2.34
C GLY A 181 9.63 -16.16 -1.58
N THR A 182 8.89 -15.19 -0.99
CA THR A 182 9.45 -13.96 -0.40
C THR A 182 9.75 -14.00 1.12
N TYR A 183 9.07 -14.83 1.93
CA TYR A 183 9.28 -14.89 3.39
C TYR A 183 9.44 -16.33 3.91
N ALA A 184 10.09 -16.52 5.06
CA ALA A 184 10.15 -17.80 5.73
C ALA A 184 8.74 -18.33 6.07
N GLY A 185 8.53 -19.65 5.97
CA GLY A 185 7.23 -20.27 6.23
C GLY A 185 6.17 -20.08 5.15
N ARG A 186 6.57 -19.82 3.92
CA ARG A 186 5.67 -19.55 2.78
C ARG A 186 4.99 -20.75 2.18
N ASP A 187 5.33 -21.91 2.62
CA ASP A 187 4.59 -23.15 2.41
C ASP A 187 3.34 -23.26 3.29
N ARG A 188 3.01 -22.19 4.05
CA ARG A 188 1.91 -22.15 5.01
C ARG A 188 1.04 -20.92 4.83
N ASN A 189 -0.22 -21.03 5.25
CA ASN A 189 -1.23 -19.97 5.23
C ASN A 189 -1.86 -19.77 6.61
N ILE A 190 -2.53 -18.64 6.81
CA ILE A 190 -3.45 -18.42 7.92
C ILE A 190 -4.66 -19.35 7.72
N PRO A 191 -5.14 -20.09 8.75
CA PRO A 191 -6.31 -20.94 8.61
C PRO A 191 -7.54 -20.17 8.10
N ASN A 192 -8.35 -20.82 7.28
CA ASN A 192 -9.58 -20.24 6.66
C ASN A 192 -9.34 -19.03 5.76
N SER A 193 -8.09 -18.74 5.37
CA SER A 193 -7.82 -17.72 4.36
C SER A 193 -8.12 -18.21 2.94
N ILE A 194 -8.54 -17.27 2.09
CA ILE A 194 -8.65 -17.41 0.65
C ILE A 194 -7.38 -16.84 0.04
N ARG A 195 -6.78 -17.54 -0.91
CA ARG A 195 -5.53 -17.11 -1.51
C ARG A 195 -5.74 -16.53 -2.91
N LEU A 196 -5.12 -15.36 -3.13
CA LEU A 196 -4.99 -14.74 -4.44
C LEU A 196 -3.73 -13.88 -4.43
N SER A 197 -2.78 -14.15 -5.33
CA SER A 197 -1.52 -13.41 -5.34
C SER A 197 -1.72 -11.93 -5.61
N ALA A 198 -1.01 -11.06 -4.88
CA ALA A 198 -1.01 -9.62 -5.16
C ALA A 198 -0.60 -9.32 -6.61
N SER A 199 0.27 -10.14 -7.21
CA SER A 199 0.70 -9.99 -8.61
C SER A 199 -0.44 -10.18 -9.60
N ASP A 200 -1.41 -11.05 -9.29
CA ASP A 200 -2.54 -11.31 -10.18
C ASP A 200 -3.53 -10.17 -10.20
N LEU A 201 -3.58 -9.39 -9.12
CA LEU A 201 -4.44 -8.21 -8.95
C LEU A 201 -3.92 -6.96 -9.66
N LEU A 202 -2.69 -7.02 -10.18
CA LEU A 202 -2.08 -5.95 -10.96
C LEU A 202 -2.20 -6.22 -12.47
N GLU A 203 -2.10 -5.18 -13.28
CA GLU A 203 -2.19 -5.29 -14.74
C GLU A 203 -1.04 -6.11 -15.30
N ASP A 204 0.17 -5.83 -14.82
CA ASP A 204 1.36 -6.65 -14.99
C ASP A 204 2.16 -6.66 -13.67
N ALA A 205 3.19 -7.51 -13.60
CA ALA A 205 4.02 -7.62 -12.40
C ALA A 205 4.79 -6.33 -12.06
N ASN A 206 4.86 -5.38 -13.00
CA ASN A 206 5.66 -4.16 -12.93
C ASN A 206 4.86 -2.89 -13.28
N GLY A 207 3.55 -2.98 -13.53
CA GLY A 207 2.80 -1.91 -14.17
C GLY A 207 2.28 -0.81 -13.25
N GLY A 208 2.36 -0.97 -11.93
CA GLY A 208 1.84 0.04 -10.99
C GLY A 208 0.36 0.40 -11.20
N ARG A 209 -0.38 -0.43 -11.92
CA ARG A 209 -1.82 -0.32 -12.16
C ARG A 209 -2.54 -1.54 -11.61
N ILE A 210 -3.79 -1.35 -11.23
CA ILE A 210 -4.69 -2.44 -10.90
C ILE A 210 -5.14 -3.12 -12.19
N ALA A 211 -5.30 -4.44 -12.14
CA ALA A 211 -5.78 -5.24 -13.26
C ALA A 211 -7.16 -4.75 -13.75
N PRO A 212 -7.44 -4.84 -15.05
CA PRO A 212 -8.76 -4.47 -15.59
C PRO A 212 -9.89 -5.21 -14.89
N VAL A 213 -11.04 -4.53 -14.70
CA VAL A 213 -12.21 -5.05 -13.96
C VAL A 213 -12.60 -6.46 -14.42
N GLY A 214 -12.60 -6.72 -15.74
CA GLY A 214 -12.94 -8.06 -16.25
C GLY A 214 -11.93 -9.17 -15.86
N LYS A 215 -10.66 -8.84 -15.60
CA LYS A 215 -9.69 -9.78 -15.02
C LYS A 215 -9.97 -9.97 -13.52
N LEU A 216 -10.23 -8.87 -12.79
CA LEU A 216 -10.56 -8.92 -11.37
C LEU A 216 -11.82 -9.75 -11.10
N ASP A 217 -12.87 -9.55 -11.89
CA ASP A 217 -14.13 -10.30 -11.74
C ASP A 217 -13.93 -11.82 -11.90
N ARG A 218 -13.10 -12.25 -12.85
CA ARG A 218 -12.75 -13.67 -13.01
C ARG A 218 -11.98 -14.20 -11.79
N LEU A 219 -10.94 -13.50 -11.37
CA LEU A 219 -10.15 -13.90 -10.20
C LEU A 219 -10.98 -13.99 -8.92
N ILE A 220 -11.89 -13.04 -8.71
CA ILE A 220 -12.81 -13.00 -7.58
C ILE A 220 -13.79 -14.19 -7.62
N ALA A 221 -14.34 -14.50 -8.81
CA ALA A 221 -15.23 -15.63 -8.99
C ALA A 221 -14.52 -16.97 -8.75
N ASP A 222 -13.30 -17.14 -9.32
CA ASP A 222 -12.50 -18.34 -9.14
C ASP A 222 -12.08 -18.54 -7.68
N ALA A 223 -11.76 -17.47 -6.99
CA ALA A 223 -11.44 -17.45 -5.55
C ALA A 223 -12.70 -17.60 -4.65
N LYS A 224 -13.91 -17.57 -5.23
CA LYS A 224 -15.19 -17.61 -4.52
C LYS A 224 -15.37 -16.51 -3.47
N LEU A 225 -14.81 -15.33 -3.74
CA LEU A 225 -15.00 -14.16 -2.90
C LEU A 225 -16.41 -13.57 -3.12
N ASP A 226 -17.06 -13.25 -2.01
CA ASP A 226 -18.40 -12.63 -2.02
C ASP A 226 -18.26 -11.11 -1.78
N LYS A 227 -18.66 -10.30 -2.77
CA LYS A 227 -18.59 -8.83 -2.72
C LYS A 227 -19.45 -8.20 -1.62
N ASN A 228 -20.45 -8.92 -1.12
CA ASN A 228 -21.37 -8.45 -0.08
C ASN A 228 -20.84 -8.70 1.35
N LYS A 229 -19.75 -9.47 1.49
CA LYS A 229 -19.14 -9.75 2.77
C LYS A 229 -17.98 -8.80 3.05
N ARG A 230 -17.78 -8.49 4.34
CA ARG A 230 -16.55 -7.83 4.78
C ARG A 230 -15.37 -8.69 4.38
N THR A 231 -14.35 -8.07 3.76
CA THR A 231 -13.12 -8.74 3.34
C THR A 231 -11.93 -8.05 3.98
N ILE A 232 -11.08 -8.85 4.63
CA ILE A 232 -9.81 -8.38 5.19
C ILE A 232 -8.71 -8.84 4.24
N THR A 233 -7.85 -7.93 3.80
CA THR A 233 -6.67 -8.25 3.00
C THR A 233 -5.44 -8.41 3.89
N SER A 234 -4.60 -9.40 3.60
CA SER A 234 -3.35 -9.72 4.29
C SER A 234 -2.28 -10.08 3.26
N CYS A 235 -1.01 -9.87 3.60
CA CYS A 235 0.13 -10.33 2.79
C CYS A 235 1.33 -10.69 3.68
N GLY A 236 2.57 -10.38 3.29
CA GLY A 236 3.76 -10.52 4.13
C GLY A 236 3.83 -9.46 5.23
N SER A 237 3.69 -8.18 4.86
CA SER A 237 3.93 -7.01 5.72
C SER A 237 2.88 -5.90 5.56
N GLY A 238 1.71 -6.18 4.99
CA GLY A 238 0.66 -5.17 4.79
C GLY A 238 0.80 -4.32 3.52
N VAL A 239 1.95 -4.29 2.86
CA VAL A 239 2.16 -3.49 1.64
C VAL A 239 1.37 -4.07 0.46
N GLY A 240 1.58 -5.35 0.11
CA GLY A 240 0.80 -6.03 -0.92
C GLY A 240 -0.70 -6.07 -0.62
N ALA A 241 -1.07 -6.22 0.66
CA ALA A 241 -2.46 -6.17 1.12
C ALA A 241 -3.14 -4.83 0.82
N SER A 242 -2.38 -3.71 0.85
CA SER A 242 -2.91 -2.39 0.50
C SER A 242 -3.20 -2.27 -1.01
N GLY A 243 -2.39 -2.91 -1.87
CA GLY A 243 -2.70 -3.04 -3.30
C GLY A 243 -3.96 -3.87 -3.54
N ALA A 244 -4.09 -5.00 -2.84
CA ALA A 244 -5.30 -5.81 -2.89
C ALA A 244 -6.55 -5.07 -2.39
N TYR A 245 -6.43 -4.28 -1.33
CA TYR A 245 -7.50 -3.41 -0.86
C TYR A 245 -8.02 -2.49 -1.99
N LEU A 246 -7.11 -1.84 -2.72
CA LEU A 246 -7.51 -0.99 -3.85
C LEU A 246 -8.13 -1.80 -5.00
N ALA A 247 -7.57 -2.98 -5.31
CA ALA A 247 -8.09 -3.85 -6.35
C ALA A 247 -9.53 -4.34 -6.05
N LEU A 248 -9.80 -4.68 -4.78
CA LEU A 248 -11.16 -5.07 -4.37
C LEU A 248 -12.13 -3.89 -4.45
N LEU A 249 -11.72 -2.66 -4.09
CA LEU A 249 -12.55 -1.47 -4.27
C LEU A 249 -12.88 -1.24 -5.75
N GLU A 250 -11.90 -1.39 -6.65
CA GLU A 250 -12.10 -1.28 -8.10
C GLU A 250 -13.06 -2.34 -8.62
N ALA A 251 -13.00 -3.54 -8.07
CA ALA A 251 -13.93 -4.63 -8.37
C ALA A 251 -15.33 -4.46 -7.73
N GLY A 252 -15.57 -3.37 -7.00
CA GLY A 252 -16.89 -3.04 -6.45
C GLY A 252 -17.14 -3.52 -5.01
N PHE A 253 -16.15 -4.01 -4.29
CA PHE A 253 -16.28 -4.26 -2.85
C PHE A 253 -16.42 -2.94 -2.09
N THR A 254 -17.30 -2.89 -1.11
CA THR A 254 -17.55 -1.68 -0.31
C THR A 254 -17.08 -1.79 1.14
N ASN A 255 -16.81 -3.00 1.61
CA ASN A 255 -16.42 -3.26 3.00
C ASN A 255 -15.10 -4.04 3.05
N VAL A 256 -14.00 -3.32 2.84
CA VAL A 256 -12.64 -3.88 2.80
C VAL A 256 -11.78 -3.24 3.88
N ALA A 257 -11.03 -4.06 4.60
CA ALA A 257 -10.03 -3.62 5.59
C ALA A 257 -8.68 -4.27 5.30
N VAL A 258 -7.60 -3.65 5.78
CA VAL A 258 -6.24 -4.20 5.71
C VAL A 258 -5.83 -4.69 7.09
N TYR A 259 -5.36 -5.92 7.19
CA TYR A 259 -4.60 -6.42 8.32
C TYR A 259 -3.12 -6.06 8.07
N ASP A 260 -2.70 -4.94 8.62
CA ASP A 260 -1.38 -4.35 8.30
C ASP A 260 -0.21 -5.07 8.97
N GLY A 261 -0.41 -5.76 10.09
CA GLY A 261 0.59 -6.66 10.68
C GLY A 261 0.87 -7.88 9.82
N SER A 262 -0.15 -8.38 9.12
CA SER A 262 -0.05 -9.44 8.13
C SER A 262 0.68 -10.71 8.62
N TRP A 263 1.34 -11.42 7.70
CA TRP A 263 2.07 -12.66 8.02
C TRP A 263 3.20 -12.46 9.02
N MET A 264 3.90 -11.33 8.98
CA MET A 264 5.02 -11.07 9.89
C MET A 264 4.54 -11.00 11.36
N GLU A 265 3.45 -10.30 11.63
CA GLU A 265 2.84 -10.28 12.97
C GLU A 265 2.33 -11.66 13.35
N TRP A 266 1.65 -12.35 12.41
CA TRP A 266 1.06 -13.67 12.65
C TRP A 266 2.08 -14.72 13.11
N ILE A 267 3.22 -14.82 12.40
CA ILE A 267 4.27 -15.79 12.75
C ILE A 267 5.10 -15.35 13.96
N HIS A 268 5.34 -14.04 14.13
CA HIS A 268 6.04 -13.53 15.30
C HIS A 268 5.32 -13.91 16.60
N ASP A 269 3.99 -13.84 16.59
CA ASP A 269 3.15 -14.17 17.75
C ASP A 269 2.88 -15.69 17.88
N GLY A 270 3.48 -16.53 17.05
CA GLY A 270 3.37 -17.99 17.11
C GLY A 270 1.96 -18.51 16.81
N LEU A 271 1.16 -17.78 16.03
CA LEU A 271 -0.23 -18.14 15.76
C LEU A 271 -0.37 -19.32 14.78
N PRO A 272 -1.49 -20.08 14.83
CA PRO A 272 -1.68 -21.31 14.06
C PRO A 272 -1.57 -21.08 12.55
N THR A 273 -0.94 -22.02 11.85
CA THR A 273 -0.82 -22.01 10.40
C THR A 273 -1.18 -23.36 9.80
N ILE A 274 -1.65 -23.37 8.55
CA ILE A 274 -1.94 -24.60 7.78
C ILE A 274 -1.01 -24.69 6.57
N PRO A 275 -0.69 -25.88 6.04
CA PRO A 275 0.04 -26.02 4.79
C PRO A 275 -0.69 -25.31 3.65
N LYS A 276 0.05 -24.76 2.71
CA LYS A 276 -0.52 -24.28 1.43
C LYS A 276 -1.20 -25.43 0.71
N ARG A 277 -2.37 -25.18 0.21
CA ARG A 277 -3.09 -26.09 -0.69
C ARG A 277 -2.92 -25.64 -2.11
#